data_5d5c39045f50cd4225be50b20ffe534d
#
_entry.id   5d5c39045f50cd4225be50b20ffe534d
#
_cell.length_a   1.000
_cell.length_b   1.000
_cell.length_c   1.000
_cell.angle_alpha   90.00
_cell.angle_beta   90.00
_cell.angle_gamma   90.00
#
_symmetry.space_group_name_H-M   'P 1'
#
loop_
_entity.id
_entity.type
_entity.pdbx_description
1 polymer ?
#
loop_
_entity_poly.entity_id
_entity_poly.type
_entity_poly.pdbx_seq_one_letter_code
_entity_poly.pdbx_strand_id
1 'polypeptide(L)'
;MPSTIRPCSRADRFLKAVERLGNRLPDPVAIFVIMIGMLVAVSVLGAWLGWSSAHPVTGETLAVKSLLSEELVRQFFSEMPRTYTGFAPLGLVLVLILGAGVADHGGLFSALLRWAMRRVPDGVLIPVTILLGMLATHASDAGVLIYVPLAGLLFANTGRHPVLGMILAYVGAATGLVGNIIPGLFDVNIFGITETGAQMLVPTWKMNPLGNWWFQLAIAFSNIGLGWFIGAKFVEPRLPAWQGHGLGEDAACGQLSAGERRGLRRAGLVLLLLVGATVGLMAWPGYAPLYDYSAEAGQQLRPFFGSLVALLFMLFLLTGWAYGHAVGTISSFSDIVAMMAKGLAPLLPYLVLIFFASHFVVMFGWSNLGPIAAINGAAQLREIGVQPVLLLPILLTASALLDFLIASAMAKWTALAPVVVPMLMMLGISPEMTTAAYRVGDTLTNLISPLNSGFVLLLIFCQRWIPEMRLGTLLAANLPFAIAFYIAGLVITAGWVALELPLGPGTGVPYALPAR
;
A
#
# COMPACT_ATOMS: atom_id res chain seq x y z
N MET A 1 24.20 20.70 -36.84
CA MET A 1 23.81 21.91 -36.09
C MET A 1 24.12 21.69 -34.64
N PRO A 2 24.82 22.55 -33.92
CA PRO A 2 25.19 22.28 -32.53
C PRO A 2 23.97 22.36 -31.63
N SER A 3 23.79 21.32 -30.81
CA SER A 3 22.78 21.22 -29.77
C SER A 3 22.98 22.33 -28.75
N THR A 4 22.10 23.32 -28.76
CA THR A 4 22.02 24.34 -27.72
C THR A 4 21.65 23.65 -26.42
N ILE A 5 22.59 23.47 -25.52
CA ILE A 5 22.40 23.07 -24.13
C ILE A 5 21.55 24.17 -23.48
N ARG A 6 20.25 23.94 -23.35
CA ARG A 6 19.38 24.84 -22.59
C ARG A 6 19.80 24.84 -21.13
N PRO A 7 19.86 26.03 -20.49
CA PRO A 7 20.28 26.11 -19.08
C PRO A 7 19.38 25.26 -18.20
N CYS A 8 20.00 24.47 -17.33
CA CYS A 8 19.34 23.58 -16.37
C CYS A 8 18.35 24.40 -15.53
N SER A 9 17.05 24.09 -15.64
CA SER A 9 15.98 24.75 -14.89
C SER A 9 16.23 24.64 -13.38
N ARG A 10 15.68 25.59 -12.58
CA ARG A 10 15.72 25.49 -11.10
C ARG A 10 15.07 24.18 -10.63
N ALA A 11 14.02 23.73 -11.32
CA ALA A 11 13.37 22.45 -11.09
C ALA A 11 14.34 21.26 -11.35
N ASP A 12 15.11 21.26 -12.44
CA ASP A 12 16.09 20.21 -12.73
C ASP A 12 17.20 20.13 -11.66
N ARG A 13 17.60 21.27 -11.09
CA ARG A 13 18.59 21.32 -10.00
C ARG A 13 18.02 20.75 -8.70
N PHE A 14 16.78 21.09 -8.38
CA PHE A 14 16.09 20.54 -7.21
C PHE A 14 15.92 19.02 -7.33
N LEU A 15 15.45 18.53 -8.48
CA LEU A 15 15.29 17.11 -8.75
C LEU A 15 16.60 16.32 -8.68
N LYS A 16 17.65 16.85 -9.28
CA LYS A 16 19.01 16.25 -9.18
C LYS A 16 19.57 16.29 -7.75
N ALA A 17 19.13 17.24 -6.93
CA ALA A 17 19.50 17.27 -5.52
C ALA A 17 18.74 16.20 -4.74
N VAL A 18 17.43 16.04 -4.96
CA VAL A 18 16.60 14.99 -4.36
C VAL A 18 17.11 13.61 -4.77
N GLU A 19 17.36 13.39 -6.06
CA GLU A 19 17.92 12.14 -6.59
C GLU A 19 19.29 11.82 -5.95
N ARG A 20 20.19 12.81 -5.90
CA ARG A 20 21.51 12.63 -5.25
C ARG A 20 21.40 12.34 -3.75
N LEU A 21 20.46 12.99 -3.07
CA LEU A 21 20.22 12.75 -1.65
C LEU A 21 19.64 11.35 -1.44
N GLY A 22 18.63 10.97 -2.22
CA GLY A 22 18.01 9.65 -2.17
C GLY A 22 19.00 8.52 -2.47
N ASN A 23 19.84 8.69 -3.51
CA ASN A 23 20.87 7.70 -3.86
C ASN A 23 22.03 7.60 -2.84
N ARG A 24 22.13 8.53 -1.88
CA ARG A 24 23.07 8.45 -0.74
C ARG A 24 22.48 7.79 0.49
N LEU A 25 21.17 7.61 0.52
CA LEU A 25 20.53 6.91 1.64
C LEU A 25 20.95 5.43 1.61
N PRO A 26 21.23 4.85 2.78
CA PRO A 26 21.51 3.43 2.89
C PRO A 26 20.32 2.60 2.41
N ASP A 27 20.60 1.36 2.00
CA ASP A 27 19.54 0.35 1.77
C ASP A 27 18.58 0.28 2.98
N PRO A 28 17.26 0.08 2.78
CA PRO A 28 16.30 -0.04 3.88
C PRO A 28 16.69 -1.03 4.97
N VAL A 29 17.36 -2.12 4.62
CA VAL A 29 17.91 -3.09 5.60
C VAL A 29 18.99 -2.42 6.45
N ALA A 30 19.91 -1.68 5.82
CA ALA A 30 20.97 -0.98 6.54
C ALA A 30 20.40 0.10 7.48
N ILE A 31 19.30 0.76 7.09
CA ILE A 31 18.60 1.72 7.96
C ILE A 31 18.14 1.01 9.24
N PHE A 32 17.51 -0.17 9.15
CA PHE A 32 17.08 -0.93 10.33
C PHE A 32 18.25 -1.40 11.18
N VAL A 33 19.36 -1.83 10.58
CA VAL A 33 20.58 -2.20 11.34
C VAL A 33 21.10 -0.99 12.13
N ILE A 34 21.17 0.20 11.52
CA ILE A 34 21.58 1.44 12.19
C ILE A 34 20.58 1.79 13.30
N MET A 35 19.26 1.68 13.03
CA MET A 35 18.21 1.95 14.02
C MET A 35 18.29 0.99 15.21
N ILE A 36 18.57 -0.30 15.01
CA ILE A 36 18.81 -1.26 16.09
C ILE A 36 20.02 -0.84 16.92
N GLY A 37 21.12 -0.46 16.27
CA GLY A 37 22.33 0.04 16.97
C GLY A 37 22.04 1.29 17.80
N MET A 38 21.31 2.26 17.24
CA MET A 38 20.85 3.45 17.99
C MET A 38 19.90 3.08 19.12
N LEU A 39 18.98 2.16 18.90
CA LEU A 39 18.04 1.69 19.91
C LEU A 39 18.77 1.07 21.10
N VAL A 40 19.77 0.22 20.85
CA VAL A 40 20.62 -0.34 21.91
C VAL A 40 21.30 0.77 22.69
N ALA A 41 21.96 1.72 22.03
CA ALA A 41 22.64 2.84 22.67
C ALA A 41 21.68 3.68 23.52
N VAL A 42 20.50 4.04 22.99
CA VAL A 42 19.48 4.83 23.69
C VAL A 42 18.90 4.04 24.87
N SER A 43 18.71 2.71 24.75
CA SER A 43 18.21 1.88 25.84
C SER A 43 19.19 1.82 27.02
N VAL A 44 20.49 1.73 26.74
CA VAL A 44 21.55 1.75 27.77
C VAL A 44 21.57 3.10 28.47
N LEU A 45 21.55 4.20 27.70
CA LEU A 45 21.54 5.56 28.23
C LEU A 45 20.28 5.86 29.04
N GLY A 46 19.10 5.48 28.51
CA GLY A 46 17.82 5.71 29.17
C GLY A 46 17.67 4.92 30.46
N ALA A 47 18.16 3.67 30.50
CA ALA A 47 18.22 2.87 31.72
C ALA A 47 19.17 3.47 32.76
N TRP A 48 20.35 3.96 32.33
CA TRP A 48 21.31 4.63 33.22
C TRP A 48 20.77 5.95 33.78
N LEU A 49 20.01 6.72 32.98
CA LEU A 49 19.37 7.97 33.40
C LEU A 49 18.06 7.76 34.18
N GLY A 50 17.57 6.52 34.28
CA GLY A 50 16.34 6.20 35.01
C GLY A 50 15.07 6.70 34.30
N TRP A 51 15.04 6.78 32.99
CA TRP A 51 13.85 7.20 32.23
C TRP A 51 12.67 6.29 32.52
N SER A 52 11.54 6.88 32.87
CA SER A 52 10.31 6.14 33.19
C SER A 52 9.08 6.95 32.85
N SER A 53 7.94 6.28 32.69
CA SER A 53 6.63 6.90 32.49
C SER A 53 5.53 6.00 33.05
N ALA A 54 4.40 6.57 33.48
CA ALA A 54 3.27 5.78 33.94
C ALA A 54 2.43 5.28 32.77
N HIS A 55 2.15 3.96 32.73
CA HIS A 55 1.31 3.38 31.68
C HIS A 55 -0.13 3.88 31.82
N PRO A 56 -0.75 4.43 30.74
CA PRO A 56 -2.04 5.12 30.86
C PRO A 56 -3.21 4.19 31.19
N VAL A 57 -3.12 2.90 30.86
CA VAL A 57 -4.18 1.91 31.11
C VAL A 57 -3.98 1.18 32.43
N THR A 58 -2.76 0.68 32.72
CA THR A 58 -2.49 -0.12 33.92
C THR A 58 -2.07 0.72 35.14
N GLY A 59 -1.60 1.94 34.91
CA GLY A 59 -1.04 2.80 35.96
C GLY A 59 0.35 2.38 36.46
N GLU A 60 0.91 1.29 35.94
CA GLU A 60 2.24 0.81 36.31
C GLU A 60 3.33 1.75 35.80
N THR A 61 4.40 1.91 36.56
CA THR A 61 5.56 2.66 36.12
C THR A 61 6.40 1.82 35.17
N LEU A 62 6.45 2.21 33.91
CA LEU A 62 7.35 1.65 32.92
C LEU A 62 8.70 2.34 33.02
N ALA A 63 9.75 1.61 33.38
CA ALA A 63 11.14 2.09 33.32
C ALA A 63 11.83 1.56 32.07
N VAL A 64 12.74 2.34 31.49
CA VAL A 64 13.57 1.91 30.37
C VAL A 64 14.47 0.76 30.83
N LYS A 65 14.46 -0.35 30.06
CA LYS A 65 15.35 -1.49 30.27
C LYS A 65 16.50 -1.45 29.27
N SER A 66 17.73 -1.66 29.77
CA SER A 66 18.90 -1.78 28.89
C SER A 66 18.82 -3.07 28.05
N LEU A 67 18.89 -2.92 26.75
CA LEU A 67 18.96 -4.06 25.82
C LEU A 67 20.25 -4.89 25.96
N LEU A 68 21.25 -4.38 26.67
CA LEU A 68 22.46 -5.11 27.01
C LEU A 68 22.38 -5.80 28.40
N SER A 69 21.20 -5.79 29.05
CA SER A 69 20.99 -6.61 30.27
C SER A 69 21.08 -8.09 29.95
N GLU A 70 21.58 -8.90 30.89
CA GLU A 70 21.72 -10.36 30.73
C GLU A 70 20.40 -11.01 30.29
N GLU A 71 19.28 -10.58 30.87
CA GLU A 71 17.94 -11.06 30.56
C GLU A 71 17.58 -10.81 29.08
N LEU A 72 17.70 -9.56 28.59
CA LEU A 72 17.29 -9.18 27.24
C LEU A 72 18.25 -9.68 26.17
N VAL A 73 19.55 -9.81 26.48
CA VAL A 73 20.51 -10.46 25.59
C VAL A 73 20.18 -11.95 25.43
N ARG A 74 19.87 -12.65 26.53
CA ARG A 74 19.44 -14.04 26.48
C ARG A 74 18.16 -14.20 25.68
N GLN A 75 17.18 -13.32 25.91
CA GLN A 75 15.90 -13.30 25.20
C GLN A 75 16.10 -13.09 23.70
N PHE A 76 16.95 -12.14 23.31
CA PHE A 76 17.28 -11.89 21.90
C PHE A 76 17.75 -13.16 21.17
N PHE A 77 18.69 -13.89 21.76
CA PHE A 77 19.22 -15.10 21.13
C PHE A 77 18.22 -16.26 21.14
N SER A 78 17.48 -16.43 22.24
CA SER A 78 16.53 -17.54 22.36
C SER A 78 15.26 -17.34 21.52
N GLU A 79 14.80 -16.11 21.37
CA GLU A 79 13.54 -15.79 20.67
C GLU A 79 13.74 -15.33 19.22
N MET A 80 14.98 -15.21 18.74
CA MET A 80 15.27 -14.69 17.39
C MET A 80 14.45 -15.38 16.27
N PRO A 81 14.37 -16.73 16.18
CA PRO A 81 13.55 -17.37 15.15
C PRO A 81 12.07 -17.06 15.31
N ARG A 82 11.57 -17.05 16.55
CA ARG A 82 10.16 -16.79 16.86
C ARG A 82 9.78 -15.33 16.58
N THR A 83 10.66 -14.40 16.89
CA THR A 83 10.48 -12.96 16.58
C THR A 83 10.27 -12.75 15.08
N TYR A 84 11.08 -13.42 14.26
CA TYR A 84 10.97 -13.32 12.81
C TYR A 84 9.71 -14.02 12.28
N THR A 85 9.54 -15.30 12.60
CA THR A 85 8.45 -16.13 12.06
C THR A 85 7.08 -15.75 12.62
N GLY A 86 7.02 -15.20 13.82
CA GLY A 86 5.80 -14.74 14.49
C GLY A 86 5.42 -13.31 14.16
N PHE A 87 6.21 -12.60 13.36
CA PHE A 87 5.88 -11.21 12.98
C PHE A 87 4.64 -11.20 12.06
N ALA A 88 3.55 -10.60 12.55
CA ALA A 88 2.24 -10.67 11.91
C ALA A 88 2.24 -10.34 10.40
N PRO A 89 2.91 -9.26 9.93
CA PRO A 89 2.96 -8.94 8.50
C PRO A 89 3.55 -10.04 7.63
N LEU A 90 4.53 -10.79 8.14
CA LEU A 90 5.23 -11.83 7.36
C LEU A 90 4.28 -12.94 6.92
N GLY A 91 3.54 -13.53 7.87
CA GLY A 91 2.62 -14.64 7.58
C GLY A 91 1.49 -14.23 6.65
N LEU A 92 0.91 -13.04 6.88
CA LEU A 92 -0.19 -12.51 6.08
C LEU A 92 0.21 -12.32 4.61
N VAL A 93 1.37 -11.70 4.38
CA VAL A 93 1.91 -11.45 3.03
C VAL A 93 2.26 -12.74 2.31
N LEU A 94 2.97 -13.66 2.99
CA LEU A 94 3.35 -14.94 2.39
C LEU A 94 2.15 -15.76 1.92
N VAL A 95 1.11 -15.86 2.74
CA VAL A 95 -0.11 -16.59 2.36
C VAL A 95 -0.76 -15.97 1.14
N LEU A 96 -0.94 -14.65 1.14
CA LEU A 96 -1.65 -13.97 0.06
C LEU A 96 -0.91 -14.05 -1.28
N ILE A 97 0.43 -13.89 -1.27
CA ILE A 97 1.24 -13.90 -2.50
C ILE A 97 1.30 -15.28 -3.15
N LEU A 98 1.19 -16.37 -2.38
CA LEU A 98 1.11 -17.72 -2.94
C LEU A 98 -0.10 -17.87 -3.87
N GLY A 99 -1.27 -17.37 -3.45
CA GLY A 99 -2.46 -17.36 -4.30
C GLY A 99 -2.34 -16.39 -5.49
N ALA A 100 -1.91 -15.16 -5.21
CA ALA A 100 -1.73 -14.12 -6.21
C ALA A 100 -0.71 -14.52 -7.28
N GLY A 101 0.37 -15.23 -6.92
CA GLY A 101 1.37 -15.75 -7.84
C GLY A 101 0.78 -16.70 -8.89
N VAL A 102 -0.19 -17.52 -8.53
CA VAL A 102 -0.89 -18.40 -9.48
C VAL A 102 -1.78 -17.60 -10.43
N ALA A 103 -2.51 -16.61 -9.92
CA ALA A 103 -3.35 -15.75 -10.75
C ALA A 103 -2.52 -14.91 -11.73
N ASP A 104 -1.38 -14.37 -11.28
CA ASP A 104 -0.48 -13.52 -12.07
C ASP A 104 0.24 -14.34 -13.15
N HIS A 105 1.02 -15.35 -12.76
CA HIS A 105 1.79 -16.18 -13.68
C HIS A 105 0.90 -17.09 -14.53
N GLY A 106 -0.33 -17.40 -14.09
CA GLY A 106 -1.36 -18.03 -14.89
C GLY A 106 -1.91 -17.14 -16.01
N GLY A 107 -1.68 -15.81 -15.92
CA GLY A 107 -2.10 -14.81 -16.91
C GLY A 107 -3.50 -14.23 -16.67
N LEU A 108 -4.16 -14.54 -15.54
CA LEU A 108 -5.51 -14.08 -15.23
C LEU A 108 -5.58 -12.55 -15.13
N PHE A 109 -4.66 -11.91 -14.42
CA PHE A 109 -4.68 -10.45 -14.22
C PHE A 109 -4.49 -9.72 -15.55
N SER A 110 -3.54 -10.15 -16.38
CA SER A 110 -3.31 -9.58 -17.71
C SER A 110 -4.52 -9.72 -18.63
N ALA A 111 -5.20 -10.87 -18.58
CA ALA A 111 -6.41 -11.10 -19.37
C ALA A 111 -7.60 -10.26 -18.88
N LEU A 112 -7.76 -10.10 -17.56
CA LEU A 112 -8.79 -9.24 -16.97
C LEU A 112 -8.60 -7.77 -17.37
N LEU A 113 -7.37 -7.27 -17.33
CA LEU A 113 -7.06 -5.90 -17.75
C LEU A 113 -7.37 -5.69 -19.23
N ARG A 114 -6.94 -6.62 -20.11
CA ARG A 114 -7.28 -6.55 -21.54
C ARG A 114 -8.77 -6.65 -21.80
N TRP A 115 -9.48 -7.52 -21.06
CA TRP A 115 -10.93 -7.66 -21.19
C TRP A 115 -11.68 -6.39 -20.77
N ALA A 116 -11.29 -5.80 -19.64
CA ALA A 116 -11.90 -4.58 -19.12
C ALA A 116 -11.73 -3.40 -20.08
N MET A 117 -10.53 -3.22 -20.65
CA MET A 117 -10.24 -2.10 -21.54
C MET A 117 -10.99 -2.14 -22.89
N ARG A 118 -11.30 -3.32 -23.42
CA ARG A 118 -11.96 -3.45 -24.74
C ARG A 118 -13.38 -2.91 -24.81
N ARG A 119 -14.03 -2.70 -23.68
CA ARG A 119 -15.45 -2.30 -23.60
C ARG A 119 -15.64 -0.87 -23.13
N VAL A 120 -14.56 -0.10 -23.05
CA VAL A 120 -14.60 1.27 -22.52
C VAL A 120 -14.99 2.24 -23.64
N PRO A 121 -16.13 2.96 -23.51
CA PRO A 121 -16.47 4.05 -24.41
C PRO A 121 -15.48 5.20 -24.30
N ASP A 122 -15.22 5.93 -25.39
CA ASP A 122 -14.24 7.02 -25.44
C ASP A 122 -14.47 8.11 -24.38
N GLY A 123 -15.74 8.40 -24.04
CA GLY A 123 -16.10 9.42 -23.05
C GLY A 123 -15.66 9.10 -21.62
N VAL A 124 -15.51 7.82 -21.28
CA VAL A 124 -15.08 7.36 -19.94
C VAL A 124 -13.72 6.68 -19.94
N LEU A 125 -12.99 6.81 -21.05
CA LEU A 125 -11.69 6.16 -21.22
C LEU A 125 -10.68 6.60 -20.14
N ILE A 126 -10.61 7.90 -19.85
CA ILE A 126 -9.69 8.44 -18.82
C ILE A 126 -10.00 7.91 -17.42
N PRO A 127 -11.23 8.06 -16.88
CA PRO A 127 -11.51 7.58 -15.52
C PRO A 127 -11.39 6.06 -15.39
N VAL A 128 -11.76 5.31 -16.42
CA VAL A 128 -11.59 3.84 -16.41
C VAL A 128 -10.11 3.46 -16.47
N THR A 129 -9.29 4.19 -17.21
CA THR A 129 -7.84 3.94 -17.23
C THR A 129 -7.22 4.15 -15.84
N ILE A 130 -7.60 5.20 -15.13
CA ILE A 130 -7.14 5.43 -13.75
C ILE A 130 -7.62 4.31 -12.82
N LEU A 131 -8.90 3.93 -12.89
CA LEU A 131 -9.46 2.85 -12.11
C LEU A 131 -8.73 1.50 -12.34
N LEU A 132 -8.50 1.16 -13.60
CA LEU A 132 -7.77 -0.08 -13.95
C LEU A 132 -6.30 -0.01 -13.51
N GLY A 133 -5.69 1.18 -13.49
CA GLY A 133 -4.38 1.41 -12.89
C GLY A 133 -4.37 1.09 -11.39
N MET A 134 -5.38 1.55 -10.64
CA MET A 134 -5.56 1.22 -9.23
C MET A 134 -5.68 -0.31 -9.04
N LEU A 135 -6.49 -0.97 -9.85
CA LEU A 135 -6.67 -2.43 -9.78
C LEU A 135 -5.42 -3.20 -10.21
N ALA A 136 -4.60 -2.66 -11.11
CA ALA A 136 -3.36 -3.31 -11.55
C ALA A 136 -2.35 -3.50 -10.42
N THR A 137 -2.41 -2.72 -9.35
CA THR A 137 -1.56 -2.88 -8.15
C THR A 137 -1.77 -4.21 -7.42
N HIS A 138 -2.90 -4.89 -7.65
CA HIS A 138 -3.16 -6.22 -7.09
C HIS A 138 -2.32 -7.32 -7.74
N ALA A 139 -1.88 -7.09 -8.99
CA ALA A 139 -0.95 -7.96 -9.71
C ALA A 139 0.53 -7.59 -9.44
N SER A 140 0.81 -6.98 -8.29
CA SER A 140 2.15 -6.54 -7.92
C SER A 140 2.78 -5.60 -8.98
N ASP A 141 4.10 -5.48 -9.01
CA ASP A 141 4.83 -4.66 -9.99
C ASP A 141 4.60 -5.13 -11.44
N ALA A 142 4.39 -6.43 -11.65
CA ALA A 142 4.09 -6.99 -12.96
C ALA A 142 2.81 -6.42 -13.59
N GLY A 143 1.78 -6.18 -12.78
CA GLY A 143 0.53 -5.55 -13.24
C GLY A 143 0.76 -4.14 -13.80
N VAL A 144 1.58 -3.35 -13.13
CA VAL A 144 1.92 -1.98 -13.57
C VAL A 144 2.77 -2.01 -14.84
N LEU A 145 3.78 -2.90 -14.89
CA LEU A 145 4.66 -3.09 -16.05
C LEU A 145 3.90 -3.45 -17.34
N ILE A 146 2.85 -4.24 -17.22
CA ILE A 146 2.03 -4.66 -18.35
C ILE A 146 0.98 -3.61 -18.68
N TYR A 147 0.33 -3.05 -17.65
CA TYR A 147 -0.81 -2.18 -17.84
C TYR A 147 -0.45 -0.80 -18.40
N VAL A 148 0.66 -0.20 -17.96
CA VAL A 148 1.06 1.14 -18.41
C VAL A 148 1.29 1.18 -19.94
N PRO A 149 2.13 0.32 -20.56
CA PRO A 149 2.27 0.29 -22.00
C PRO A 149 0.97 -0.05 -22.73
N LEU A 150 0.17 -0.96 -22.17
CA LEU A 150 -1.09 -1.39 -22.77
C LEU A 150 -2.12 -0.24 -22.82
N ALA A 151 -2.18 0.60 -21.78
CA ALA A 151 -2.99 1.81 -21.76
C ALA A 151 -2.52 2.82 -22.83
N GLY A 152 -1.22 2.94 -23.04
CA GLY A 152 -0.67 3.73 -24.16
C GLY A 152 -1.17 3.26 -25.52
N LEU A 153 -1.09 1.96 -25.79
CA LEU A 153 -1.61 1.38 -27.03
C LEU A 153 -3.12 1.57 -27.20
N LEU A 154 -3.88 1.46 -26.12
CA LEU A 154 -5.32 1.71 -26.16
C LEU A 154 -5.62 3.16 -26.56
N PHE A 155 -4.94 4.14 -25.97
CA PHE A 155 -5.11 5.54 -26.31
C PHE A 155 -4.71 5.81 -27.77
N ALA A 156 -3.62 5.23 -28.25
CA ALA A 156 -3.21 5.32 -29.65
C ALA A 156 -4.31 4.82 -30.62
N ASN A 157 -4.98 3.72 -30.28
CA ASN A 157 -6.06 3.14 -31.08
C ASN A 157 -7.36 3.98 -31.07
N THR A 158 -7.53 4.83 -30.06
CA THR A 158 -8.68 5.78 -29.97
C THR A 158 -8.36 7.16 -30.54
N GLY A 159 -7.22 7.32 -31.20
CA GLY A 159 -6.80 8.60 -31.78
C GLY A 159 -6.25 9.60 -30.76
N ARG A 160 -5.97 9.17 -29.53
CA ARG A 160 -5.38 9.97 -28.47
C ARG A 160 -3.89 9.68 -28.30
N HIS A 161 -3.14 10.63 -27.76
CA HIS A 161 -1.71 10.45 -27.59
C HIS A 161 -1.38 9.30 -26.60
N PRO A 162 -0.54 8.30 -26.96
CA PRO A 162 -0.22 7.14 -26.13
C PRO A 162 0.32 7.51 -24.75
N VAL A 163 1.14 8.55 -24.67
CA VAL A 163 1.74 9.04 -23.41
C VAL A 163 0.68 9.47 -22.39
N LEU A 164 -0.47 10.01 -22.86
CA LEU A 164 -1.58 10.31 -21.95
C LEU A 164 -2.09 9.05 -21.25
N GLY A 165 -2.33 7.98 -22.01
CA GLY A 165 -2.78 6.71 -21.46
C GLY A 165 -1.79 6.14 -20.44
N MET A 166 -0.49 6.21 -20.74
CA MET A 166 0.57 5.73 -19.83
C MET A 166 0.64 6.55 -18.54
N ILE A 167 0.57 7.88 -18.63
CA ILE A 167 0.54 8.76 -17.45
C ILE A 167 -0.68 8.43 -16.58
N LEU A 168 -1.88 8.33 -17.16
CA LEU A 168 -3.11 8.05 -16.43
C LEU A 168 -3.10 6.66 -15.77
N ALA A 169 -2.58 5.65 -16.47
CA ALA A 169 -2.41 4.31 -15.93
C ALA A 169 -1.45 4.30 -14.73
N TYR A 170 -0.34 5.01 -14.84
CA TYR A 170 0.62 5.16 -13.74
C TYR A 170 0.03 5.96 -12.57
N VAL A 171 -0.69 7.05 -12.84
CA VAL A 171 -1.40 7.83 -11.82
C VAL A 171 -2.37 6.94 -11.05
N GLY A 172 -3.14 6.09 -11.75
CA GLY A 172 -4.00 5.10 -11.12
C GLY A 172 -3.21 4.12 -10.26
N ALA A 173 -2.15 3.54 -10.78
CA ALA A 173 -1.31 2.58 -10.06
C ALA A 173 -0.66 3.20 -8.81
N ALA A 174 -0.06 4.38 -8.93
CA ALA A 174 0.58 5.06 -7.81
C ALA A 174 -0.41 5.41 -6.69
N THR A 175 -1.65 5.76 -7.03
CA THR A 175 -2.69 6.10 -6.05
C THR A 175 -3.52 4.91 -5.58
N GLY A 176 -3.42 3.77 -6.26
CA GLY A 176 -4.10 2.53 -5.89
C GLY A 176 -3.65 1.93 -4.55
N LEU A 177 -2.51 2.38 -4.02
CA LEU A 177 -2.01 1.98 -2.71
C LEU A 177 -2.78 2.65 -1.54
N VAL A 178 -3.44 3.79 -1.76
CA VAL A 178 -4.21 4.51 -0.73
C VAL A 178 -5.70 4.52 -1.02
N GLY A 179 -6.09 4.59 -2.28
CA GLY A 179 -7.48 4.59 -2.71
C GLY A 179 -7.72 3.45 -3.69
N ASN A 180 -8.38 2.40 -3.26
CA ASN A 180 -8.72 1.27 -4.11
C ASN A 180 -10.14 0.78 -3.81
N ILE A 181 -10.78 0.18 -4.82
CA ILE A 181 -12.13 -0.38 -4.66
C ILE A 181 -12.09 -1.73 -3.95
N ILE A 182 -11.04 -2.50 -4.19
CA ILE A 182 -10.84 -3.83 -3.60
C ILE A 182 -9.59 -3.77 -2.72
N PRO A 183 -9.66 -4.21 -1.46
CA PRO A 183 -8.48 -4.37 -0.62
C PRO A 183 -7.50 -5.37 -1.22
N GLY A 184 -6.21 -5.11 -1.08
CA GLY A 184 -5.16 -5.92 -1.68
C GLY A 184 -4.03 -6.29 -0.71
N LEU A 185 -2.94 -6.79 -1.28
CA LEU A 185 -1.75 -7.19 -0.55
C LEU A 185 -1.16 -6.04 0.30
N PHE A 186 -1.18 -4.82 -0.25
CA PHE A 186 -0.67 -3.64 0.45
C PHE A 186 -1.47 -3.35 1.73
N ASP A 187 -2.80 -3.49 1.68
CA ASP A 187 -3.69 -3.26 2.83
C ASP A 187 -3.38 -4.22 3.96
N VAL A 188 -3.31 -5.51 3.65
CA VAL A 188 -3.02 -6.56 4.62
C VAL A 188 -1.66 -6.34 5.29
N ASN A 189 -0.65 -5.95 4.51
CA ASN A 189 0.70 -5.72 5.01
C ASN A 189 0.77 -4.51 5.95
N ILE A 190 0.22 -3.36 5.52
CA ILE A 190 0.29 -2.13 6.31
C ILE A 190 -0.52 -2.25 7.61
N PHE A 191 -1.67 -2.95 7.57
CA PHE A 191 -2.46 -3.23 8.76
C PHE A 191 -1.76 -4.17 9.73
N GLY A 192 -1.02 -5.17 9.24
CA GLY A 192 -0.20 -6.03 10.08
C GLY A 192 0.87 -5.24 10.84
N ILE A 193 1.52 -4.26 10.20
CA ILE A 193 2.48 -3.36 10.86
C ILE A 193 1.77 -2.47 11.88
N THR A 194 0.61 -1.91 11.54
CA THR A 194 -0.19 -1.08 12.45
C THR A 194 -0.63 -1.88 13.68
N GLU A 195 -1.04 -3.14 13.49
CA GLU A 195 -1.43 -4.04 14.59
C GLU A 195 -0.30 -4.18 15.60
N THR A 196 0.94 -4.38 15.13
CA THR A 196 2.10 -4.48 16.04
C THR A 196 2.35 -3.19 16.82
N GLY A 197 2.12 -2.02 16.22
CA GLY A 197 2.17 -0.73 16.90
C GLY A 197 1.07 -0.58 17.96
N ALA A 198 -0.17 -0.94 17.62
CA ALA A 198 -1.31 -0.87 18.54
C ALA A 198 -1.16 -1.84 19.72
N GLN A 199 -0.58 -3.02 19.49
CA GLN A 199 -0.32 -4.03 20.51
C GLN A 199 0.70 -3.58 21.56
N MET A 200 1.50 -2.56 21.29
CA MET A 200 2.38 -1.96 22.32
C MET A 200 1.59 -1.27 23.44
N LEU A 201 0.37 -0.83 23.16
CA LEU A 201 -0.54 -0.22 24.14
C LEU A 201 -1.62 -1.20 24.61
N VAL A 202 -2.18 -1.96 23.68
CA VAL A 202 -3.24 -2.96 23.91
C VAL A 202 -2.82 -4.30 23.31
N PRO A 203 -2.20 -5.20 24.09
CA PRO A 203 -1.62 -6.45 23.59
C PRO A 203 -2.60 -7.38 22.83
N THR A 204 -3.89 -7.26 23.14
CA THR A 204 -4.97 -8.05 22.51
C THR A 204 -5.54 -7.41 21.24
N TRP A 205 -5.02 -6.25 20.82
CA TRP A 205 -5.53 -5.54 19.63
C TRP A 205 -5.43 -6.39 18.38
N LYS A 206 -6.50 -6.38 17.59
CA LYS A 206 -6.57 -7.02 16.27
C LYS A 206 -7.10 -6.01 15.25
N MET A 207 -6.35 -5.85 14.16
CA MET A 207 -6.77 -5.01 13.05
C MET A 207 -7.79 -5.70 12.16
N ASN A 208 -8.79 -4.95 11.73
CA ASN A 208 -9.70 -5.39 10.69
C ASN A 208 -9.09 -5.07 9.30
N PRO A 209 -8.80 -6.05 8.44
CA PRO A 209 -8.24 -5.80 7.10
C PRO A 209 -9.09 -4.89 6.21
N LEU A 210 -10.40 -4.76 6.47
CA LEU A 210 -11.30 -3.82 5.80
C LEU A 210 -11.50 -2.52 6.58
N GLY A 211 -10.72 -2.29 7.65
CA GLY A 211 -10.89 -1.18 8.58
C GLY A 211 -10.82 0.22 7.97
N ASN A 212 -10.28 0.36 6.76
CA ASN A 212 -10.21 1.63 6.04
C ASN A 212 -11.01 1.63 4.73
N TRP A 213 -11.84 0.65 4.47
CA TRP A 213 -12.41 0.42 3.14
C TRP A 213 -13.27 1.58 2.65
N TRP A 214 -14.13 2.16 3.51
CA TRP A 214 -14.98 3.31 3.14
C TRP A 214 -14.13 4.54 2.84
N PHE A 215 -13.13 4.79 3.65
CA PHE A 215 -12.17 5.88 3.43
C PHE A 215 -11.40 5.69 2.11
N GLN A 216 -10.93 4.47 1.82
CA GLN A 216 -10.24 4.15 0.56
C GLN A 216 -11.14 4.37 -0.65
N LEU A 217 -12.42 3.98 -0.58
CA LEU A 217 -13.39 4.24 -1.65
C LEU A 217 -13.56 5.73 -1.91
N ALA A 218 -13.69 6.55 -0.86
CA ALA A 218 -13.80 8.00 -1.00
C ALA A 218 -12.56 8.61 -1.68
N ILE A 219 -11.36 8.21 -1.26
CA ILE A 219 -10.11 8.62 -1.90
C ILE A 219 -10.04 8.13 -3.35
N ALA A 220 -10.42 6.87 -3.64
CA ALA A 220 -10.40 6.32 -4.99
C ALA A 220 -11.31 7.13 -5.94
N PHE A 221 -12.57 7.37 -5.55
CA PHE A 221 -13.50 8.14 -6.37
C PHE A 221 -13.05 9.59 -6.53
N SER A 222 -12.51 10.22 -5.48
CA SER A 222 -11.93 11.56 -5.56
C SER A 222 -10.76 11.60 -6.55
N ASN A 223 -9.82 10.66 -6.46
CA ASN A 223 -8.65 10.61 -7.34
C ASN A 223 -9.04 10.28 -8.79
N ILE A 224 -10.04 9.43 -9.03
CA ILE A 224 -10.57 9.16 -10.37
C ILE A 224 -11.18 10.43 -10.96
N GLY A 225 -12.02 11.13 -10.21
CA GLY A 225 -12.69 12.36 -10.68
C GLY A 225 -11.70 13.50 -10.97
N LEU A 226 -10.81 13.79 -10.03
CA LEU A 226 -9.75 14.78 -10.18
C LEU A 226 -8.77 14.40 -11.29
N GLY A 227 -8.38 13.13 -11.33
CA GLY A 227 -7.51 12.60 -12.37
C GLY A 227 -8.11 12.70 -13.76
N TRP A 228 -9.43 12.46 -13.90
CA TRP A 228 -10.15 12.69 -15.14
C TRP A 228 -10.11 14.17 -15.56
N PHE A 229 -10.45 15.06 -14.64
CA PHE A 229 -10.43 16.50 -14.91
C PHE A 229 -9.03 16.99 -15.31
N ILE A 230 -8.00 16.62 -14.57
CA ILE A 230 -6.61 17.03 -14.83
C ILE A 230 -6.09 16.40 -16.11
N GLY A 231 -6.33 15.12 -16.33
CA GLY A 231 -5.94 14.41 -17.55
C GLY A 231 -6.49 15.08 -18.79
N ALA A 232 -7.81 15.35 -18.82
CA ALA A 232 -8.50 15.94 -19.96
C ALA A 232 -8.20 17.42 -20.18
N LYS A 233 -8.05 18.22 -19.10
CA LYS A 233 -7.94 19.68 -19.20
C LYS A 233 -6.53 20.23 -19.14
N PHE A 234 -5.61 19.51 -18.47
CA PHE A 234 -4.26 20.02 -18.25
C PHE A 234 -3.19 19.21 -18.97
N VAL A 235 -3.30 17.87 -19.02
CA VAL A 235 -2.26 17.01 -19.59
C VAL A 235 -2.48 16.80 -21.10
N GLU A 236 -3.68 16.37 -21.50
CA GLU A 236 -4.01 16.09 -22.90
C GLU A 236 -3.73 17.29 -23.84
N PRO A 237 -4.13 18.55 -23.51
CA PRO A 237 -3.89 19.69 -24.41
C PRO A 237 -2.41 20.09 -24.56
N ARG A 238 -1.53 19.60 -23.67
CA ARG A 238 -0.09 19.87 -23.72
C ARG A 238 0.70 18.83 -24.51
N LEU A 239 0.08 17.71 -24.84
CA LEU A 239 0.67 16.69 -25.69
C LEU A 239 0.48 17.04 -27.16
N PRO A 240 1.44 16.71 -28.03
CA PRO A 240 1.28 16.91 -29.47
C PRO A 240 0.09 16.12 -30.01
N ALA A 241 -0.51 16.59 -31.11
CA ALA A 241 -1.58 15.85 -31.77
C ALA A 241 -1.08 14.48 -32.21
N TRP A 242 -1.83 13.42 -31.87
CA TRP A 242 -1.46 12.06 -32.27
C TRP A 242 -1.73 11.84 -33.76
N GLN A 243 -0.70 11.46 -34.51
CA GLN A 243 -0.77 11.30 -35.97
C GLN A 243 -0.88 9.85 -36.41
N GLY A 244 -1.11 8.91 -35.48
CA GLY A 244 -1.32 7.49 -35.83
C GLY A 244 -0.07 6.71 -36.24
N HIS A 245 1.14 7.26 -36.10
CA HIS A 245 2.38 6.59 -36.48
C HIS A 245 2.83 5.60 -35.39
N GLY A 246 3.30 4.41 -35.80
CA GLY A 246 3.93 3.44 -34.91
C GLY A 246 3.03 2.36 -34.31
N LEU A 247 1.83 2.17 -34.84
CA LEU A 247 0.90 1.12 -34.44
C LEU A 247 1.21 -0.28 -35.03
N GLY A 248 2.32 -0.54 -35.68
CA GLY A 248 2.73 -1.81 -36.27
C GLY A 248 1.98 -3.07 -35.79
N GLU A 249 2.63 -4.22 -35.76
CA GLU A 249 2.06 -5.48 -35.23
C GLU A 249 1.53 -5.43 -33.79
N ASP A 250 1.93 -4.42 -33.01
CA ASP A 250 1.46 -4.16 -31.62
C ASP A 250 -0.06 -3.82 -31.54
N ALA A 251 -0.69 -3.42 -32.62
CA ALA A 251 -2.16 -3.16 -32.68
C ALA A 251 -3.00 -4.40 -32.34
N ALA A 252 -2.47 -5.60 -32.57
CA ALA A 252 -3.11 -6.87 -32.21
C ALA A 252 -2.95 -7.25 -30.72
N CYS A 253 -2.09 -6.58 -29.97
CA CYS A 253 -1.72 -6.94 -28.59
C CYS A 253 -2.87 -6.85 -27.57
N GLY A 254 -4.00 -6.20 -27.90
CA GLY A 254 -5.19 -6.09 -27.05
C GLY A 254 -6.24 -7.20 -27.24
N GLN A 255 -6.08 -8.12 -28.21
CA GLN A 255 -7.13 -9.09 -28.49
C GLN A 255 -7.05 -10.33 -27.58
N LEU A 256 -8.18 -10.65 -26.92
CA LEU A 256 -8.32 -11.90 -26.18
C LEU A 256 -8.53 -13.08 -27.15
N SER A 257 -7.73 -14.12 -27.01
CA SER A 257 -7.90 -15.39 -27.69
C SER A 257 -9.21 -16.09 -27.28
N ALA A 258 -9.65 -17.08 -28.07
CA ALA A 258 -10.80 -17.90 -27.69
C ALA A 258 -10.56 -18.69 -26.39
N GLY A 259 -9.30 -19.09 -26.13
CA GLY A 259 -8.87 -19.72 -24.88
C GLY A 259 -9.01 -18.79 -23.69
N GLU A 260 -8.50 -17.57 -23.79
CA GLU A 260 -8.57 -16.56 -22.73
C GLU A 260 -10.02 -16.18 -22.37
N ARG A 261 -10.90 -16.06 -23.38
CA ARG A 261 -12.34 -15.82 -23.11
C ARG A 261 -12.98 -16.99 -22.35
N ARG A 262 -12.62 -18.24 -22.68
CA ARG A 262 -13.09 -19.43 -21.94
C ARG A 262 -12.51 -19.43 -20.53
N GLY A 263 -11.22 -19.08 -20.39
CA GLY A 263 -10.54 -18.96 -19.10
C GLY A 263 -11.21 -17.95 -18.19
N LEU A 264 -11.48 -16.74 -18.68
CA LEU A 264 -12.18 -15.71 -17.92
C LEU A 264 -13.60 -16.12 -17.50
N ARG A 265 -14.34 -16.85 -18.34
CA ARG A 265 -15.66 -17.38 -17.97
C ARG A 265 -15.55 -18.41 -16.85
N ARG A 266 -14.58 -19.33 -16.91
CA ARG A 266 -14.34 -20.33 -15.85
C ARG A 266 -13.89 -19.67 -14.55
N ALA A 267 -12.97 -18.72 -14.62
CA ALA A 267 -12.56 -17.93 -13.45
C ALA A 267 -13.75 -17.18 -12.84
N GLY A 268 -14.61 -16.56 -13.66
CA GLY A 268 -15.84 -15.91 -13.21
C GLY A 268 -16.83 -16.87 -12.52
N LEU A 269 -16.99 -18.09 -13.05
CA LEU A 269 -17.81 -19.13 -12.41
C LEU A 269 -17.24 -19.53 -11.05
N VAL A 270 -15.93 -19.76 -10.97
CA VAL A 270 -15.25 -20.10 -9.71
C VAL A 270 -15.38 -18.96 -8.70
N LEU A 271 -15.26 -17.71 -9.13
CA LEU A 271 -15.51 -16.53 -8.29
C LEU A 271 -16.92 -16.56 -7.72
N LEU A 272 -17.93 -16.78 -8.55
CA LEU A 272 -19.33 -16.86 -8.09
C LEU A 272 -19.54 -18.01 -7.09
N LEU A 273 -18.92 -19.17 -7.34
CA LEU A 273 -19.00 -20.31 -6.42
C LEU A 273 -18.32 -20.00 -5.08
N LEU A 274 -17.16 -19.32 -5.09
CA LEU A 274 -16.45 -18.91 -3.87
C LEU A 274 -17.26 -17.88 -3.07
N VAL A 275 -17.84 -16.88 -3.74
CA VAL A 275 -18.72 -15.90 -3.08
C VAL A 275 -19.94 -16.62 -2.49
N GLY A 276 -20.59 -17.50 -3.26
CA GLY A 276 -21.73 -18.30 -2.78
C GLY A 276 -21.36 -19.17 -1.59
N ALA A 277 -20.20 -19.85 -1.62
CA ALA A 277 -19.70 -20.64 -0.50
C ALA A 277 -19.43 -19.78 0.73
N THR A 278 -18.79 -18.61 0.56
CA THR A 278 -18.53 -17.67 1.66
C THR A 278 -19.83 -17.17 2.29
N VAL A 279 -20.80 -16.78 1.48
CA VAL A 279 -22.13 -16.38 1.97
C VAL A 279 -22.83 -17.56 2.66
N GLY A 280 -22.70 -18.77 2.13
CA GLY A 280 -23.21 -19.98 2.78
C GLY A 280 -22.59 -20.21 4.15
N LEU A 281 -21.25 -20.05 4.29
CA LEU A 281 -20.54 -20.17 5.57
C LEU A 281 -20.88 -19.04 6.56
N MET A 282 -21.51 -17.95 6.11
CA MET A 282 -22.00 -16.87 6.97
C MET A 282 -23.48 -17.05 7.36
N ALA A 283 -24.29 -17.66 6.51
CA ALA A 283 -25.75 -17.63 6.64
C ALA A 283 -26.40 -19.02 6.78
N TRP A 284 -25.63 -20.13 6.78
CA TRP A 284 -26.20 -21.48 6.88
C TRP A 284 -26.81 -21.72 8.26
N PRO A 285 -28.08 -22.10 8.36
CA PRO A 285 -28.73 -22.32 9.65
C PRO A 285 -28.02 -23.41 10.48
N GLY A 286 -27.63 -23.07 11.68
CA GLY A 286 -26.93 -23.98 12.61
C GLY A 286 -25.44 -24.21 12.33
N TYR A 287 -24.88 -23.67 11.23
CA TYR A 287 -23.47 -23.75 10.91
C TYR A 287 -23.00 -22.51 10.17
N ALA A 288 -22.61 -21.47 10.90
CA ALA A 288 -22.13 -20.20 10.33
C ALA A 288 -20.74 -19.83 10.88
N PRO A 289 -19.66 -20.55 10.50
CA PRO A 289 -18.34 -20.35 11.07
C PRO A 289 -17.73 -18.97 10.77
N LEU A 290 -18.25 -18.25 9.76
CA LEU A 290 -17.79 -16.89 9.41
C LEU A 290 -18.69 -15.78 9.97
N TYR A 291 -19.70 -16.12 10.79
CA TYR A 291 -20.61 -15.16 11.42
C TYR A 291 -20.92 -15.58 12.86
N ASP A 292 -20.68 -14.69 13.81
CA ASP A 292 -20.95 -14.95 15.24
C ASP A 292 -22.28 -14.31 15.64
N TYR A 293 -23.33 -15.13 15.72
CA TYR A 293 -24.64 -14.69 16.16
C TYR A 293 -24.72 -14.30 17.64
N SER A 294 -23.73 -14.71 18.46
CA SER A 294 -23.66 -14.41 19.89
C SER A 294 -22.92 -13.10 20.21
N ALA A 295 -22.20 -12.55 19.23
CA ALA A 295 -21.44 -11.32 19.41
C ALA A 295 -22.35 -10.08 19.46
N GLU A 296 -21.87 -9.04 20.11
CA GLU A 296 -22.53 -7.73 20.15
C GLU A 296 -22.79 -7.17 18.76
N ALA A 297 -23.78 -6.28 18.65
CA ALA A 297 -24.12 -5.62 17.40
C ALA A 297 -22.88 -4.90 16.80
N GLY A 298 -22.58 -5.23 15.55
CA GLY A 298 -21.39 -4.71 14.85
C GLY A 298 -20.13 -5.57 14.97
N GLN A 299 -20.08 -6.57 15.86
CA GLN A 299 -18.93 -7.48 15.99
C GLN A 299 -19.17 -8.87 15.36
N GLN A 300 -20.37 -9.14 14.91
CA GLN A 300 -20.81 -10.44 14.38
C GLN A 300 -20.00 -10.89 13.15
N LEU A 301 -19.42 -9.96 12.38
CA LEU A 301 -18.59 -10.25 11.19
C LEU A 301 -17.10 -10.44 11.52
N ARG A 302 -16.69 -10.40 12.79
CA ARG A 302 -15.29 -10.62 13.18
C ARG A 302 -14.68 -11.92 12.64
N PRO A 303 -15.36 -13.08 12.67
CA PRO A 303 -14.81 -14.31 12.09
C PRO A 303 -14.57 -14.21 10.58
N PHE A 304 -15.47 -13.55 9.85
CA PHE A 304 -15.28 -13.25 8.41
C PHE A 304 -14.05 -12.39 8.17
N PHE A 305 -13.90 -11.27 8.89
CA PHE A 305 -12.76 -10.38 8.73
C PHE A 305 -11.44 -11.05 9.12
N GLY A 306 -11.43 -11.88 10.16
CA GLY A 306 -10.26 -12.67 10.55
C GLY A 306 -9.86 -13.71 9.49
N SER A 307 -10.81 -14.17 8.67
CA SER A 307 -10.59 -15.15 7.60
C SER A 307 -10.26 -14.51 6.24
N LEU A 308 -10.25 -13.17 6.14
CA LEU A 308 -10.19 -12.47 4.85
C LEU A 308 -8.93 -12.81 4.05
N VAL A 309 -7.78 -12.94 4.69
CA VAL A 309 -6.52 -13.30 4.01
C VAL A 309 -6.61 -14.69 3.39
N ALA A 310 -7.19 -15.65 4.11
CA ALA A 310 -7.41 -17.01 3.60
C ALA A 310 -8.43 -17.01 2.44
N LEU A 311 -9.49 -16.22 2.54
CA LEU A 311 -10.48 -16.06 1.47
C LEU A 311 -9.86 -15.42 0.22
N LEU A 312 -9.03 -14.42 0.36
CA LEU A 312 -8.29 -13.80 -0.76
C LEU A 312 -7.27 -14.75 -1.37
N PHE A 313 -6.55 -15.52 -0.55
CA PHE A 313 -5.67 -16.58 -1.03
C PHE A 313 -6.44 -17.59 -1.91
N MET A 314 -7.56 -18.11 -1.39
CA MET A 314 -8.41 -19.04 -2.14
C MET A 314 -8.98 -18.41 -3.41
N LEU A 315 -9.38 -17.15 -3.35
CA LEU A 315 -9.86 -16.39 -4.50
C LEU A 315 -8.82 -16.38 -5.62
N PHE A 316 -7.61 -15.93 -5.34
CA PHE A 316 -6.56 -15.83 -6.35
C PHE A 316 -6.08 -17.20 -6.84
N LEU A 317 -5.90 -18.15 -5.92
CA LEU A 317 -5.47 -19.51 -6.25
C LEU A 317 -6.47 -20.18 -7.19
N LEU A 318 -7.74 -20.27 -6.80
CA LEU A 318 -8.75 -21.06 -7.52
C LEU A 318 -9.18 -20.39 -8.84
N THR A 319 -9.32 -19.06 -8.86
CA THR A 319 -9.62 -18.34 -10.10
C THR A 319 -8.44 -18.36 -11.06
N GLY A 320 -7.20 -18.20 -10.54
CA GLY A 320 -5.96 -18.32 -11.31
C GLY A 320 -5.79 -19.73 -11.90
N TRP A 321 -6.03 -20.77 -11.10
CA TRP A 321 -5.98 -22.15 -11.56
C TRP A 321 -7.03 -22.43 -12.63
N ALA A 322 -8.31 -22.06 -12.41
CA ALA A 322 -9.38 -22.26 -13.37
C ALA A 322 -9.11 -21.56 -14.71
N TYR A 323 -8.55 -20.36 -14.67
CA TYR A 323 -8.12 -19.61 -15.85
C TYR A 323 -6.96 -20.31 -16.54
N GLY A 324 -5.86 -20.57 -15.82
CA GLY A 324 -4.64 -21.14 -16.38
C GLY A 324 -4.84 -22.52 -16.97
N HIS A 325 -5.67 -23.37 -16.34
CA HIS A 325 -6.07 -24.66 -16.90
C HIS A 325 -6.86 -24.51 -18.21
N ALA A 326 -7.75 -23.51 -18.29
CA ALA A 326 -8.54 -23.28 -19.52
C ALA A 326 -7.72 -22.74 -20.69
N VAL A 327 -6.65 -22.00 -20.42
CA VAL A 327 -5.74 -21.42 -21.41
C VAL A 327 -4.61 -22.39 -21.77
N GLY A 328 -4.32 -23.36 -20.88
CA GLY A 328 -3.24 -24.33 -21.05
C GLY A 328 -1.91 -23.90 -20.43
N THR A 329 -1.89 -22.82 -19.64
CA THR A 329 -0.68 -22.40 -18.88
C THR A 329 -0.47 -23.25 -17.63
N ILE A 330 -1.52 -23.92 -17.15
CA ILE A 330 -1.48 -24.88 -16.04
C ILE A 330 -1.98 -26.23 -16.55
N SER A 331 -1.08 -27.19 -16.64
CA SER A 331 -1.36 -28.57 -17.08
C SER A 331 -1.25 -29.57 -15.96
N SER A 332 -0.45 -29.26 -14.93
CA SER A 332 -0.14 -30.13 -13.82
C SER A 332 -0.15 -29.38 -12.47
N PHE A 333 -0.18 -30.13 -11.38
CA PHE A 333 -0.02 -29.54 -10.04
C PHE A 333 1.36 -28.92 -9.83
N SER A 334 2.38 -29.47 -10.50
CA SER A 334 3.75 -28.93 -10.49
C SER A 334 3.80 -27.50 -11.04
N ASP A 335 2.98 -27.18 -12.06
CA ASP A 335 2.91 -25.84 -12.62
C ASP A 335 2.38 -24.84 -11.58
N ILE A 336 1.37 -25.23 -10.80
CA ILE A 336 0.83 -24.41 -9.70
C ILE A 336 1.92 -24.12 -8.68
N VAL A 337 2.65 -25.16 -8.24
CA VAL A 337 3.76 -25.01 -7.26
C VAL A 337 4.85 -24.10 -7.82
N ALA A 338 5.21 -24.28 -9.11
CA ALA A 338 6.19 -23.41 -9.76
C ALA A 338 5.73 -21.94 -9.84
N MET A 339 4.45 -21.68 -10.09
CA MET A 339 3.87 -20.33 -10.11
C MET A 339 3.83 -19.71 -8.72
N MET A 340 3.49 -20.48 -7.68
CA MET A 340 3.59 -20.05 -6.29
C MET A 340 5.03 -19.64 -5.94
N ALA A 341 6.01 -20.47 -6.30
CA ALA A 341 7.43 -20.19 -6.07
C ALA A 341 7.91 -18.93 -6.82
N LYS A 342 7.49 -18.76 -8.08
CA LYS A 342 7.79 -17.54 -8.85
C LYS A 342 7.16 -16.30 -8.23
N GLY A 343 5.94 -16.40 -7.69
CA GLY A 343 5.28 -15.31 -6.97
C GLY A 343 6.04 -14.87 -5.71
N LEU A 344 6.77 -15.77 -5.05
CA LEU A 344 7.60 -15.46 -3.89
C LEU A 344 8.92 -14.74 -4.25
N ALA A 345 9.43 -14.92 -5.46
CA ALA A 345 10.75 -14.40 -5.84
C ALA A 345 10.90 -12.87 -5.65
N PRO A 346 9.93 -12.02 -6.03
CA PRO A 346 10.00 -10.58 -5.77
C PRO A 346 10.00 -10.21 -4.29
N LEU A 347 9.56 -11.10 -3.39
CA LEU A 347 9.53 -10.86 -1.95
C LEU A 347 10.86 -11.16 -1.24
N LEU A 348 11.87 -11.71 -1.89
CA LEU A 348 13.13 -12.04 -1.23
C LEU A 348 13.77 -10.84 -0.52
N PRO A 349 13.87 -9.63 -1.12
CA PRO A 349 14.36 -8.45 -0.42
C PRO A 349 13.48 -8.04 0.77
N TYR A 350 12.16 -8.22 0.66
CA TYR A 350 11.21 -7.96 1.72
C TYR A 350 11.41 -8.92 2.91
N LEU A 351 11.68 -10.21 2.66
CA LEU A 351 11.95 -11.18 3.73
C LEU A 351 13.18 -10.77 4.55
N VAL A 352 14.25 -10.32 3.87
CA VAL A 352 15.45 -9.82 4.54
C VAL A 352 15.13 -8.55 5.34
N LEU A 353 14.39 -7.62 4.76
CA LEU A 353 13.97 -6.38 5.44
C LEU A 353 13.17 -6.69 6.72
N ILE A 354 12.19 -7.57 6.64
CA ILE A 354 11.31 -7.94 7.77
C ILE A 354 12.08 -8.63 8.89
N PHE A 355 13.16 -9.36 8.58
CA PHE A 355 14.01 -9.92 9.62
C PHE A 355 14.55 -8.82 10.56
N PHE A 356 15.15 -7.77 10.02
CA PHE A 356 15.67 -6.66 10.84
C PHE A 356 14.56 -5.80 11.41
N ALA A 357 13.50 -5.54 10.64
CA ALA A 357 12.36 -4.74 11.06
C ALA A 357 11.61 -5.36 12.24
N SER A 358 11.38 -6.68 12.22
CA SER A 358 10.73 -7.40 13.35
C SER A 358 11.54 -7.32 14.63
N HIS A 359 12.86 -7.49 14.53
CA HIS A 359 13.76 -7.37 15.68
C HIS A 359 13.77 -5.93 16.24
N PHE A 360 13.82 -4.91 15.36
CA PHE A 360 13.70 -3.52 15.79
C PHE A 360 12.42 -3.28 16.59
N VAL A 361 11.25 -3.69 16.06
CA VAL A 361 9.94 -3.47 16.70
C VAL A 361 9.85 -4.18 18.05
N VAL A 362 10.28 -5.44 18.12
CA VAL A 362 10.20 -6.24 19.35
C VAL A 362 11.18 -5.72 20.40
N MET A 363 12.42 -5.42 20.04
CA MET A 363 13.43 -4.83 20.93
C MET A 363 13.00 -3.44 21.45
N PHE A 364 12.31 -2.65 20.60
CA PHE A 364 11.75 -1.37 20.97
C PHE A 364 10.66 -1.50 22.06
N GLY A 365 9.85 -2.57 21.96
CA GLY A 365 8.90 -2.97 23.01
C GLY A 365 9.60 -3.47 24.29
N TRP A 366 10.56 -4.41 24.18
CA TRP A 366 11.28 -4.99 25.33
C TRP A 366 12.01 -3.94 26.18
N SER A 367 12.60 -2.94 25.51
CA SER A 367 13.28 -1.84 26.19
C SER A 367 12.32 -0.85 26.89
N ASN A 368 11.01 -0.95 26.67
CA ASN A 368 9.98 0.04 27.04
C ASN A 368 10.16 1.42 26.39
N LEU A 369 11.13 1.61 25.50
CA LEU A 369 11.35 2.90 24.82
C LEU A 369 10.15 3.28 23.93
N GLY A 370 9.54 2.32 23.25
CA GLY A 370 8.37 2.55 22.40
C GLY A 370 7.18 3.11 23.19
N PRO A 371 6.67 2.39 24.18
CA PRO A 371 5.60 2.88 25.05
C PRO A 371 5.93 4.22 25.72
N ILE A 372 7.13 4.39 26.28
CA ILE A 372 7.54 5.65 26.95
C ILE A 372 7.58 6.82 25.95
N ALA A 373 8.13 6.62 24.76
CA ALA A 373 8.15 7.65 23.71
C ALA A 373 6.72 8.04 23.28
N ALA A 374 5.83 7.06 23.13
CA ALA A 374 4.44 7.30 22.78
C ALA A 374 3.68 8.05 23.89
N ILE A 375 3.86 7.68 25.16
CA ILE A 375 3.23 8.32 26.32
C ILE A 375 3.69 9.78 26.43
N ASN A 376 4.99 10.02 26.39
CA ASN A 376 5.54 11.37 26.49
C ASN A 376 5.17 12.24 25.30
N GLY A 377 5.18 11.66 24.07
CA GLY A 377 4.73 12.35 22.87
C GLY A 377 3.24 12.74 22.95
N ALA A 378 2.38 11.84 23.42
CA ALA A 378 0.97 12.15 23.62
C ALA A 378 0.75 13.24 24.70
N ALA A 379 1.52 13.21 25.80
CA ALA A 379 1.45 14.23 26.83
C ALA A 379 1.86 15.61 26.29
N GLN A 380 2.97 15.70 25.57
CA GLN A 380 3.41 16.96 24.94
C GLN A 380 2.38 17.51 23.93
N LEU A 381 1.80 16.64 23.10
CA LEU A 381 0.77 17.07 22.14
C LEU A 381 -0.50 17.59 22.85
N ARG A 382 -0.86 17.01 24.00
CA ARG A 382 -1.96 17.51 24.85
C ARG A 382 -1.65 18.87 25.46
N GLU A 383 -0.43 19.06 25.97
CA GLU A 383 0.01 20.36 26.55
C GLU A 383 -0.01 21.49 25.52
N ILE A 384 0.39 21.19 24.28
CA ILE A 384 0.34 22.15 23.15
C ILE A 384 -1.11 22.41 22.72
N GLY A 385 -2.06 21.56 23.10
CA GLY A 385 -3.48 21.72 22.78
C GLY A 385 -3.81 21.45 21.30
N VAL A 386 -3.01 20.64 20.61
CA VAL A 386 -3.27 20.30 19.19
C VAL A 386 -4.50 19.42 19.09
N GLN A 387 -5.50 19.89 18.35
CA GLN A 387 -6.72 19.13 18.14
C GLN A 387 -6.48 17.94 17.20
N PRO A 388 -7.20 16.79 17.37
CA PRO A 388 -7.08 15.60 16.51
C PRO A 388 -7.23 15.91 15.02
N VAL A 389 -8.10 16.85 14.65
CA VAL A 389 -8.32 17.30 13.27
C VAL A 389 -7.05 17.87 12.64
N LEU A 390 -6.13 18.43 13.41
CA LEU A 390 -4.86 18.98 12.91
C LEU A 390 -3.73 17.94 12.97
N LEU A 391 -3.77 17.00 13.91
CA LEU A 391 -2.72 15.98 14.08
C LEU A 391 -2.58 15.08 12.85
N LEU A 392 -3.69 14.67 12.26
CA LEU A 392 -3.67 13.77 11.10
C LEU A 392 -3.19 14.44 9.81
N PRO A 393 -3.60 15.68 9.47
CA PRO A 393 -2.96 16.46 8.42
C PRO A 393 -1.45 16.66 8.62
N ILE A 394 -1.00 16.84 9.88
CA ILE A 394 0.44 16.93 10.19
C ILE A 394 1.13 15.59 9.91
N LEU A 395 0.57 14.47 10.36
CA LEU A 395 1.09 13.13 10.08
C LEU A 395 1.15 12.85 8.58
N LEU A 396 0.07 13.17 7.85
CA LEU A 396 0.00 13.04 6.40
C LEU A 396 1.10 13.84 5.71
N THR A 397 1.29 15.10 6.11
CA THR A 397 2.33 15.98 5.55
C THR A 397 3.74 15.49 5.88
N ALA A 398 3.96 15.04 7.11
CA ALA A 398 5.25 14.46 7.53
C ALA A 398 5.55 13.18 6.75
N SER A 399 4.56 12.31 6.55
CA SER A 399 4.69 11.11 5.73
C SER A 399 5.07 11.45 4.28
N ALA A 400 4.38 12.45 3.68
CA ALA A 400 4.68 12.93 2.33
C ALA A 400 6.11 13.47 2.20
N LEU A 401 6.59 14.22 3.20
CA LEU A 401 7.96 14.75 3.19
C LEU A 401 9.01 13.63 3.34
N LEU A 402 8.73 12.66 4.20
CA LEU A 402 9.60 11.50 4.39
C LEU A 402 9.72 10.61 3.15
N ASP A 403 8.69 10.60 2.28
CA ASP A 403 8.71 9.83 1.04
C ASP A 403 9.79 10.29 0.04
N PHE A 404 10.14 11.56 0.08
CA PHE A 404 11.30 12.09 -0.68
C PHE A 404 12.65 11.60 -0.15
N LEU A 405 12.69 11.06 1.06
CA LEU A 405 13.90 10.51 1.68
C LEU A 405 13.91 8.99 1.63
N ILE A 406 12.80 8.34 1.92
CA ILE A 406 12.67 6.89 2.01
C ILE A 406 11.50 6.43 1.13
N ALA A 407 11.80 5.89 -0.04
CA ALA A 407 10.77 5.47 -1.01
C ALA A 407 9.96 4.24 -0.58
N SER A 408 10.44 3.44 0.39
CA SER A 408 9.73 2.25 0.85
C SER A 408 8.68 2.60 1.90
N ALA A 409 7.40 2.59 1.52
CA ALA A 409 6.26 2.77 2.42
C ALA A 409 6.28 1.81 3.61
N MET A 410 6.59 0.53 3.36
CA MET A 410 6.63 -0.49 4.40
C MET A 410 7.74 -0.23 5.42
N ALA A 411 8.95 0.10 4.94
CA ALA A 411 10.08 0.40 5.82
C ALA A 411 9.81 1.62 6.70
N LYS A 412 9.28 2.71 6.12
CA LYS A 412 8.89 3.91 6.89
C LYS A 412 7.84 3.59 7.96
N TRP A 413 6.77 2.88 7.56
CA TRP A 413 5.69 2.59 8.49
C TRP A 413 6.14 1.64 9.61
N THR A 414 6.98 0.66 9.31
CA THR A 414 7.55 -0.24 10.34
C THR A 414 8.38 0.54 11.37
N ALA A 415 9.06 1.60 10.94
CA ALA A 415 9.83 2.45 11.85
C ALA A 415 8.94 3.41 12.66
N LEU A 416 7.87 3.95 12.06
CA LEU A 416 7.02 4.98 12.67
C LEU A 416 5.88 4.40 13.51
N ALA A 417 5.23 3.32 13.05
CA ALA A 417 4.03 2.77 13.68
C ALA A 417 4.20 2.45 15.18
N PRO A 418 5.33 1.90 15.64
CA PRO A 418 5.53 1.60 17.05
C PRO A 418 5.46 2.81 18.00
N VAL A 419 5.62 4.02 17.48
CA VAL A 419 5.50 5.27 18.25
C VAL A 419 4.20 5.99 17.93
N VAL A 420 3.92 6.18 16.64
CA VAL A 420 2.82 7.04 16.18
C VAL A 420 1.47 6.42 16.48
N VAL A 421 1.32 5.10 16.29
CA VAL A 421 0.02 4.42 16.51
C VAL A 421 -0.39 4.48 18.00
N PRO A 422 0.41 4.00 18.97
CA PRO A 422 0.02 4.07 20.36
C PRO A 422 -0.11 5.52 20.87
N MET A 423 0.71 6.45 20.37
CA MET A 423 0.63 7.87 20.72
C MET A 423 -0.73 8.47 20.30
N LEU A 424 -1.18 8.22 19.07
CA LEU A 424 -2.46 8.74 18.58
C LEU A 424 -3.65 8.00 19.21
N MET A 425 -3.53 6.71 19.54
CA MET A 425 -4.54 5.99 20.35
C MET A 425 -4.76 6.66 21.70
N MET A 426 -3.70 7.10 22.38
CA MET A 426 -3.80 7.84 23.65
C MET A 426 -4.45 9.22 23.47
N LEU A 427 -4.43 9.78 22.27
CA LEU A 427 -5.12 11.02 21.91
C LEU A 427 -6.55 10.81 21.41
N GLY A 428 -7.05 9.57 21.45
CA GLY A 428 -8.41 9.24 21.08
C GLY A 428 -8.61 8.94 19.58
N ILE A 429 -7.53 8.69 18.83
CA ILE A 429 -7.57 8.40 17.40
C ILE A 429 -7.32 6.89 17.19
N SER A 430 -8.16 6.26 16.37
CA SER A 430 -8.03 4.83 16.09
C SER A 430 -6.77 4.49 15.28
N PRO A 431 -6.21 3.27 15.43
CA PRO A 431 -5.13 2.76 14.59
C PRO A 431 -5.46 2.79 13.11
N GLU A 432 -6.72 2.53 12.77
CA GLU A 432 -7.23 2.55 11.40
C GLU A 432 -7.13 3.96 10.80
N MET A 433 -7.56 4.99 11.54
CA MET A 433 -7.46 6.37 11.07
C MET A 433 -6.01 6.84 10.97
N THR A 434 -5.19 6.46 11.92
CA THR A 434 -3.74 6.74 11.90
C THR A 434 -3.09 6.16 10.64
N THR A 435 -3.42 4.91 10.30
CA THR A 435 -2.94 4.24 9.10
C THR A 435 -3.45 4.93 7.83
N ALA A 436 -4.73 5.33 7.81
CA ALA A 436 -5.33 6.04 6.68
C ALA A 436 -4.58 7.35 6.38
N ALA A 437 -4.32 8.17 7.39
CA ALA A 437 -3.59 9.43 7.23
C ALA A 437 -2.15 9.22 6.74
N TYR A 438 -1.43 8.23 7.31
CA TYR A 438 -0.10 7.86 6.84
C TYR A 438 -0.09 7.49 5.36
N ARG A 439 -0.99 6.60 4.94
CA ARG A 439 -1.09 6.11 3.54
C ARG A 439 -1.34 7.22 2.55
N VAL A 440 -2.23 8.16 2.88
CA VAL A 440 -2.52 9.31 2.00
C VAL A 440 -1.26 10.11 1.76
N GLY A 441 -0.49 10.42 2.81
CA GLY A 441 0.76 11.17 2.68
C GLY A 441 1.80 10.42 1.85
N ASP A 442 2.02 9.16 2.16
CA ASP A 442 3.04 8.31 1.52
C ASP A 442 2.81 8.15 0.01
N THR A 443 1.58 7.90 -0.41
CA THR A 443 1.30 7.52 -1.80
C THR A 443 1.30 8.69 -2.77
N LEU A 444 0.94 9.89 -2.31
CA LEU A 444 0.77 11.04 -3.22
C LEU A 444 2.09 11.55 -3.79
N THR A 445 3.16 11.44 -3.03
CA THR A 445 4.50 11.85 -3.48
C THR A 445 5.14 10.86 -4.44
N ASN A 446 4.69 9.60 -4.44
CA ASN A 446 5.13 8.58 -5.40
C ASN A 446 4.88 8.97 -6.87
N LEU A 447 3.92 9.88 -7.13
CA LEU A 447 3.65 10.42 -8.47
C LEU A 447 4.77 11.29 -9.04
N ILE A 448 5.60 11.88 -8.17
CA ILE A 448 6.61 12.86 -8.54
C ILE A 448 8.01 12.52 -7.98
N SER A 449 8.14 11.42 -7.26
CA SER A 449 9.43 11.02 -6.68
C SER A 449 10.29 10.28 -7.71
N PRO A 450 11.49 10.78 -8.03
CA PRO A 450 12.42 10.08 -8.91
C PRO A 450 13.01 8.83 -8.25
N LEU A 451 12.83 8.65 -6.95
CA LEU A 451 13.26 7.45 -6.21
C LEU A 451 12.30 6.27 -6.43
N ASN A 452 11.09 6.53 -6.93
CA ASN A 452 10.13 5.47 -7.26
C ASN A 452 10.52 4.82 -8.60
N SER A 453 10.84 3.53 -8.57
CA SER A 453 11.20 2.74 -9.77
C SER A 453 10.12 2.77 -10.84
N GLY A 454 8.84 2.79 -10.45
CA GLY A 454 7.70 2.90 -11.37
C GLY A 454 7.69 4.21 -12.15
N PHE A 455 8.13 5.32 -11.54
CA PHE A 455 8.24 6.62 -12.22
C PHE A 455 9.34 6.62 -13.30
N VAL A 456 10.47 5.97 -13.02
CA VAL A 456 11.56 5.81 -13.99
C VAL A 456 11.13 4.90 -15.15
N LEU A 457 10.42 3.82 -14.86
CA LEU A 457 9.86 2.93 -15.89
C LEU A 457 8.83 3.64 -16.77
N LEU A 458 7.96 4.47 -16.19
CA LEU A 458 7.04 5.31 -16.95
C LEU A 458 7.78 6.21 -17.93
N LEU A 459 8.90 6.82 -17.51
CA LEU A 459 9.74 7.64 -18.40
C LEU A 459 10.25 6.83 -19.60
N ILE A 460 10.79 5.63 -19.34
CA ILE A 460 11.29 4.74 -20.39
C ILE A 460 10.17 4.38 -21.38
N PHE A 461 8.98 4.04 -20.92
CA PHE A 461 7.83 3.75 -21.77
C PHE A 461 7.38 4.97 -22.59
N CYS A 462 7.36 6.15 -21.98
CA CYS A 462 7.00 7.38 -22.68
C CYS A 462 8.02 7.78 -23.75
N GLN A 463 9.32 7.52 -23.53
CA GLN A 463 10.40 7.79 -24.49
C GLN A 463 10.27 6.98 -25.78
N ARG A 464 9.58 5.85 -25.77
CA ARG A 464 9.24 5.11 -27.00
C ARG A 464 8.41 5.95 -27.98
N TRP A 465 7.57 6.86 -27.46
CA TRP A 465 6.63 7.68 -28.23
C TRP A 465 7.07 9.13 -28.36
N ILE A 466 7.80 9.64 -27.40
CA ILE A 466 8.41 10.97 -27.39
C ILE A 466 9.88 10.79 -26.94
N PRO A 467 10.81 10.50 -27.88
CA PRO A 467 12.21 10.21 -27.54
C PRO A 467 12.90 11.34 -26.77
N GLU A 468 12.48 12.58 -26.95
CA GLU A 468 13.02 13.75 -26.26
C GLU A 468 12.45 13.97 -24.87
N MET A 469 11.52 13.12 -24.39
CA MET A 469 10.93 13.24 -23.08
C MET A 469 11.99 13.07 -21.99
N ARG A 470 12.08 14.07 -21.10
CA ARG A 470 12.98 14.07 -19.96
C ARG A 470 12.24 13.90 -18.66
N LEU A 471 12.97 13.53 -17.61
CA LEU A 471 12.42 13.37 -16.27
C LEU A 471 11.65 14.64 -15.82
N GLY A 472 12.19 15.83 -16.06
CA GLY A 472 11.53 17.09 -15.74
C GLY A 472 10.22 17.33 -16.48
N THR A 473 10.12 16.87 -17.75
CA THR A 473 8.88 16.95 -18.54
C THR A 473 7.80 16.04 -17.97
N LEU A 474 8.18 14.79 -17.65
CA LEU A 474 7.27 13.83 -17.05
C LEU A 474 6.80 14.29 -15.66
N LEU A 475 7.72 14.85 -14.87
CA LEU A 475 7.39 15.41 -13.56
C LEU A 475 6.42 16.58 -13.70
N ALA A 476 6.63 17.49 -14.65
CA ALA A 476 5.71 18.60 -14.91
C ALA A 476 4.32 18.12 -15.35
N ALA A 477 4.21 16.96 -16.01
CA ALA A 477 2.94 16.34 -16.39
C ALA A 477 2.22 15.70 -15.18
N ASN A 478 2.97 15.13 -14.22
CA ASN A 478 2.41 14.47 -13.03
C ASN A 478 2.16 15.44 -11.86
N LEU A 479 2.85 16.56 -11.79
CA LEU A 479 2.75 17.53 -10.69
C LEU A 479 1.32 18.04 -10.43
N PRO A 480 0.49 18.35 -11.44
CA PRO A 480 -0.90 18.75 -11.21
C PRO A 480 -1.73 17.67 -10.49
N PHE A 481 -1.51 16.39 -10.81
CA PHE A 481 -2.16 15.27 -10.11
C PHE A 481 -1.70 15.20 -8.65
N ALA A 482 -0.39 15.25 -8.41
CA ALA A 482 0.17 15.18 -7.07
C ALA A 482 -0.38 16.30 -6.17
N ILE A 483 -0.40 17.54 -6.65
CA ILE A 483 -0.94 18.69 -5.89
C ILE A 483 -2.43 18.51 -5.61
N ALA A 484 -3.23 18.18 -6.63
CA ALA A 484 -4.67 18.06 -6.46
C ALA A 484 -5.05 16.90 -5.53
N PHE A 485 -4.39 15.76 -5.65
CA PHE A 485 -4.63 14.60 -4.80
C PHE A 485 -4.16 14.85 -3.36
N TYR A 486 -3.04 15.58 -3.18
CA TYR A 486 -2.58 15.98 -1.86
C TYR A 486 -3.61 16.88 -1.15
N ILE A 487 -4.11 17.90 -1.84
CA ILE A 487 -5.13 18.80 -1.30
C ILE A 487 -6.42 18.02 -0.99
N ALA A 488 -6.87 17.17 -1.93
CA ALA A 488 -8.05 16.35 -1.72
C ALA A 488 -7.88 15.38 -0.56
N GLY A 489 -6.71 14.75 -0.45
CA GLY A 489 -6.36 13.87 0.64
C GLY A 489 -6.39 14.57 2.00
N LEU A 490 -5.84 15.79 2.09
CA LEU A 490 -5.93 16.63 3.29
C LEU A 490 -7.39 16.96 3.66
N VAL A 491 -8.18 17.41 2.69
CA VAL A 491 -9.58 17.79 2.91
C VAL A 491 -10.42 16.58 3.32
N ILE A 492 -10.25 15.44 2.64
CA ILE A 492 -10.98 14.21 2.97
C ILE A 492 -10.57 13.73 4.36
N THR A 493 -9.27 13.68 4.68
CA THR A 493 -8.78 13.25 5.99
C THR A 493 -9.32 14.15 7.12
N ALA A 494 -9.22 15.48 6.96
CA ALA A 494 -9.73 16.43 7.93
C ALA A 494 -11.27 16.34 8.08
N GLY A 495 -11.98 16.22 6.97
CA GLY A 495 -13.44 16.04 6.96
C GLY A 495 -13.89 14.74 7.62
N TRP A 496 -13.16 13.63 7.37
CA TRP A 496 -13.45 12.33 8.00
C TRP A 496 -13.35 12.39 9.52
N VAL A 497 -12.30 13.07 10.01
CA VAL A 497 -12.09 13.27 11.45
C VAL A 497 -13.14 14.22 12.04
N ALA A 498 -13.41 15.35 11.38
CA ALA A 498 -14.35 16.34 11.87
C ALA A 498 -15.79 15.83 11.94
N LEU A 499 -16.16 14.91 11.04
CA LEU A 499 -17.49 14.32 10.94
C LEU A 499 -17.57 12.93 11.60
N GLU A 500 -16.47 12.42 12.15
CA GLU A 500 -16.36 11.09 12.79
C GLU A 500 -16.93 9.96 11.91
N LEU A 501 -16.69 10.03 10.59
CA LEU A 501 -17.24 9.07 9.64
C LEU A 501 -16.66 7.67 9.85
N PRO A 502 -17.44 6.60 9.61
CA PRO A 502 -16.92 5.24 9.69
C PRO A 502 -15.83 5.03 8.64
N LEU A 503 -14.71 4.41 9.03
CA LEU A 503 -13.57 4.14 8.16
C LEU A 503 -13.77 2.88 7.31
N GLY A 504 -14.43 1.90 7.91
CA GLY A 504 -14.73 0.62 7.31
C GLY A 504 -15.78 -0.13 8.13
N PRO A 505 -16.08 -1.39 7.79
CA PRO A 505 -17.01 -2.19 8.56
C PRO A 505 -16.53 -2.38 10.01
N GLY A 506 -17.30 -1.86 10.97
CA GLY A 506 -17.02 -1.98 12.40
C GLY A 506 -15.84 -1.13 12.90
N THR A 507 -15.38 -0.15 12.14
CA THR A 507 -14.26 0.74 12.51
C THR A 507 -14.62 2.21 12.33
N GLY A 508 -14.08 3.06 13.19
CA GLY A 508 -14.35 4.50 13.20
C GLY A 508 -13.10 5.33 13.52
N VAL A 509 -13.25 6.64 13.48
CA VAL A 509 -12.18 7.59 13.81
C VAL A 509 -11.86 7.59 15.30
N PRO A 510 -12.85 7.73 16.22
CA PRO A 510 -12.55 7.83 17.63
C PRO A 510 -12.13 6.47 18.21
N TYR A 511 -11.22 6.54 19.16
CA TYR A 511 -10.78 5.43 19.98
C TYR A 511 -10.87 5.80 21.46
N ALA A 512 -11.57 4.99 22.23
CA ALA A 512 -11.60 5.11 23.67
C ALA A 512 -10.62 4.12 24.30
N LEU A 513 -9.70 4.62 25.12
CA LEU A 513 -8.85 3.75 25.93
C LEU A 513 -9.74 2.87 26.82
N PRO A 514 -9.40 1.58 27.01
CA PRO A 514 -10.10 0.73 27.96
C PRO A 514 -10.14 1.43 29.34
N ALA A 515 -11.32 1.46 29.96
CA ALA A 515 -11.44 1.95 31.33
C ALA A 515 -10.53 1.13 32.26
N ARG A 516 -9.94 1.81 33.27
CA ARG A 516 -9.09 1.17 34.27
C ARG A 516 -9.85 0.14 35.08
#